data_f3517d08ba03892a55cc3aeb1b924a1d
#
_entry.id   f3517d08ba03892a55cc3aeb1b924a1d
#
_cell.length_a   1.000
_cell.length_b   1.000
_cell.length_c   1.000
_cell.angle_alpha   90.00
_cell.angle_beta   90.00
_cell.angle_gamma   90.00
#
_symmetry.space_group_name_H-M   'P 1'
#
loop_
_entity.id
_entity.type
_entity.pdbx_description
1 polymer ?
#
loop_
_entity_poly.entity_id
_entity_poly.type
_entity_poly.pdbx_seq_one_letter_code
_entity_poly.pdbx_strand_id
1 'polypeptide(L)'
;PNPFPFSVYENMVYGLKIHGIKNKRKNLDTVEKCLTAVGLWEELKDKLNASALGLSEEMKQRLCIARLLTVEPEIILLDEPCSALDPIATMRIEELMLELKKDYTILIVTHNMQQAARVSDYTGFMLLGELIEFGETSKIFTSPQNEKTEGYITGRFG
;
A
#
# COMPACT_ATOMS: atom_id res chain seq x y z
N PRO A 1 9.24 1.49 2.37
CA PRO A 1 8.91 0.18 2.97
C PRO A 1 9.72 -0.04 4.24
N ASN A 2 9.09 -0.57 5.28
CA ASN A 2 9.76 -0.80 6.56
C ASN A 2 9.36 -2.18 7.15
N PRO A 3 9.92 -3.27 6.62
CA PRO A 3 9.76 -4.56 7.25
C PRO A 3 10.49 -4.57 8.60
N PHE A 4 9.96 -5.33 9.56
CA PHE A 4 10.67 -5.55 10.82
C PHE A 4 11.98 -6.32 10.57
N PRO A 5 13.02 -6.14 11.43
CA PRO A 5 14.31 -6.81 11.31
C PRO A 5 14.21 -8.30 11.71
N PHE A 6 13.24 -8.99 11.15
CA PHE A 6 12.91 -10.39 11.36
C PHE A 6 12.94 -11.14 10.03
N SER A 7 12.68 -12.45 10.08
CA SER A 7 12.46 -13.25 8.88
C SER A 7 11.19 -12.82 8.14
N VAL A 8 11.04 -13.26 6.88
CA VAL A 8 9.81 -13.08 6.10
C VAL A 8 8.62 -13.65 6.87
N TYR A 9 8.72 -14.91 7.36
CA TYR A 9 7.65 -15.54 8.13
C TYR A 9 7.26 -14.76 9.38
N GLU A 10 8.25 -14.31 10.16
CA GLU A 10 7.98 -13.55 11.40
C GLU A 10 7.32 -12.21 11.12
N ASN A 11 7.67 -11.53 10.02
CA ASN A 11 6.97 -10.34 9.56
C ASN A 11 5.50 -10.64 9.30
N MET A 12 5.21 -11.73 8.58
CA MET A 12 3.85 -12.11 8.21
C MET A 12 2.98 -12.46 9.42
N VAL A 13 3.51 -13.23 10.37
CA VAL A 13 2.73 -13.67 11.54
C VAL A 13 2.72 -12.67 12.69
N TYR A 14 3.38 -11.54 12.56
CA TYR A 14 3.51 -10.55 13.65
C TYR A 14 2.14 -10.05 14.14
N GLY A 15 1.28 -9.63 13.24
CA GLY A 15 -0.09 -9.20 13.56
C GLY A 15 -0.92 -10.33 14.20
N LEU A 16 -0.83 -11.55 13.65
CA LEU A 16 -1.52 -12.73 14.19
C LEU A 16 -1.10 -13.03 15.63
N LYS A 17 0.20 -12.91 15.94
CA LYS A 17 0.72 -13.10 17.31
C LYS A 17 0.16 -12.07 18.29
N ILE A 18 0.07 -10.80 17.89
CA ILE A 18 -0.51 -9.72 18.72
C ILE A 18 -1.99 -10.03 19.02
N HIS A 19 -2.73 -10.52 18.05
CA HIS A 19 -4.14 -10.94 18.20
C HIS A 19 -4.30 -12.29 18.89
N GLY A 20 -3.22 -12.88 19.42
CA GLY A 20 -3.29 -14.14 20.18
C GLY A 20 -3.49 -15.40 19.33
N ILE A 21 -3.38 -15.32 18.01
CA ILE A 21 -3.55 -16.46 17.10
C ILE A 21 -2.25 -17.27 17.07
N LYS A 22 -2.25 -18.44 17.75
CA LYS A 22 -1.03 -19.25 17.93
C LYS A 22 -1.01 -20.56 17.11
N ASN A 23 -2.04 -20.81 16.29
CA ASN A 23 -2.12 -22.05 15.49
C ASN A 23 -1.13 -22.00 14.31
N LYS A 24 -0.01 -22.72 14.43
CA LYS A 24 1.09 -22.71 13.45
C LYS A 24 0.64 -23.13 12.05
N ARG A 25 -0.24 -24.11 11.92
CA ARG A 25 -0.75 -24.58 10.61
C ARG A 25 -1.61 -23.50 9.97
N LYS A 26 -2.59 -22.97 10.70
CA LYS A 26 -3.45 -21.88 10.24
C LYS A 26 -2.62 -20.64 9.86
N ASN A 27 -1.57 -20.33 10.63
CA ASN A 27 -0.67 -19.22 10.33
C ASN A 27 0.06 -19.44 9.00
N LEU A 28 0.50 -20.66 8.68
CA LEU A 28 1.19 -20.93 7.41
C LEU A 28 0.24 -20.80 6.23
N ASP A 29 -0.98 -21.31 6.32
CA ASP A 29 -2.00 -21.17 5.30
C ASP A 29 -2.33 -19.67 5.04
N THR A 30 -2.40 -18.86 6.11
CA THR A 30 -2.60 -17.39 6.01
C THR A 30 -1.39 -16.72 5.34
N VAL A 31 -0.17 -17.10 5.69
CA VAL A 31 1.07 -16.58 5.09
C VAL A 31 1.10 -16.86 3.59
N GLU A 32 0.80 -18.11 3.18
CA GLU A 32 0.73 -18.48 1.77
C GLU A 32 -0.31 -17.65 1.03
N LYS A 33 -1.55 -17.58 1.55
CA LYS A 33 -2.63 -16.79 0.97
C LYS A 33 -2.22 -15.32 0.77
N CYS A 34 -1.67 -14.68 1.80
CA CYS A 34 -1.34 -13.25 1.74
C CYS A 34 -0.11 -12.98 0.87
N LEU A 35 0.93 -13.83 0.87
CA LEU A 35 2.06 -13.70 -0.03
C LEU A 35 1.66 -13.94 -1.49
N THR A 36 0.72 -14.85 -1.74
CA THR A 36 0.15 -15.08 -3.08
C THR A 36 -0.62 -13.84 -3.56
N ALA A 37 -1.43 -13.24 -2.69
CA ALA A 37 -2.21 -12.04 -3.03
C ALA A 37 -1.35 -10.85 -3.46
N VAL A 38 -0.12 -10.74 -2.95
CA VAL A 38 0.84 -9.69 -3.35
C VAL A 38 1.88 -10.18 -4.37
N GLY A 39 1.74 -11.41 -4.90
CA GLY A 39 2.63 -11.97 -5.92
C GLY A 39 4.04 -12.30 -5.42
N LEU A 40 4.22 -12.61 -4.12
CA LEU A 40 5.53 -12.95 -3.53
C LEU A 40 5.70 -14.42 -3.18
N TRP A 41 4.63 -15.24 -3.23
CA TRP A 41 4.70 -16.62 -2.74
C TRP A 41 5.76 -17.46 -3.47
N GLU A 42 5.75 -17.45 -4.79
CA GLU A 42 6.67 -18.28 -5.59
C GLU A 42 8.15 -17.92 -5.37
N GLU A 43 8.44 -16.65 -5.07
CA GLU A 43 9.80 -16.20 -4.81
C GLU A 43 10.27 -16.47 -3.38
N LEU A 44 9.34 -16.56 -2.41
CA LEU A 44 9.66 -16.59 -0.98
C LEU A 44 9.30 -17.90 -0.26
N LYS A 45 8.49 -18.79 -0.85
CA LYS A 45 8.03 -20.04 -0.21
C LYS A 45 9.17 -20.88 0.40
N ASP A 46 10.32 -20.95 -0.28
CA ASP A 46 11.49 -21.69 0.18
C ASP A 46 12.46 -20.84 1.03
N LYS A 47 12.13 -19.55 1.24
CA LYS A 47 12.98 -18.57 1.93
C LYS A 47 12.24 -17.87 3.09
N LEU A 48 11.18 -18.46 3.60
CA LEU A 48 10.37 -17.84 4.67
C LEU A 48 11.18 -17.52 5.94
N ASN A 49 12.25 -18.26 6.21
CA ASN A 49 13.14 -18.02 7.34
C ASN A 49 14.29 -17.04 7.03
N ALA A 50 14.42 -16.55 5.79
CA ALA A 50 15.41 -15.56 5.43
C ALA A 50 15.05 -14.18 6.00
N SER A 51 16.07 -13.34 6.22
CA SER A 51 15.86 -11.97 6.70
C SER A 51 15.08 -11.14 5.67
N ALA A 52 14.03 -10.49 6.11
CA ALA A 52 13.25 -9.57 5.28
C ALA A 52 14.05 -8.32 4.84
N LEU A 53 15.10 -7.95 5.58
CA LEU A 53 15.94 -6.80 5.24
C LEU A 53 16.76 -7.01 3.96
N GLY A 54 17.04 -8.26 3.58
CA GLY A 54 17.77 -8.61 2.36
C GLY A 54 16.94 -8.57 1.06
N LEU A 55 15.64 -8.29 1.15
CA LEU A 55 14.75 -8.19 -0.01
C LEU A 55 14.98 -6.87 -0.78
N SER A 56 14.62 -6.83 -2.07
CA SER A 56 14.55 -5.58 -2.82
C SER A 56 13.53 -4.61 -2.22
N GLU A 57 13.63 -3.31 -2.51
CA GLU A 57 12.69 -2.30 -1.96
C GLU A 57 11.24 -2.59 -2.39
N GLU A 58 11.04 -3.03 -3.63
CA GLU A 58 9.72 -3.46 -4.12
C GLU A 58 9.18 -4.66 -3.33
N MET A 59 10.00 -5.71 -3.14
CA MET A 59 9.60 -6.89 -2.36
C MET A 59 9.32 -6.54 -0.91
N LYS A 60 10.09 -5.65 -0.29
CA LYS A 60 9.84 -5.14 1.05
C LYS A 60 8.49 -4.43 1.14
N GLN A 61 8.16 -3.62 0.14
CA GLN A 61 6.86 -2.92 0.09
C GLN A 61 5.70 -3.91 -0.01
N ARG A 62 5.79 -4.88 -0.93
CA ARG A 62 4.79 -5.95 -1.06
C ARG A 62 4.67 -6.77 0.23
N LEU A 63 5.79 -7.10 0.87
CA LEU A 63 5.79 -7.82 2.15
C LEU A 63 5.08 -7.02 3.25
N CYS A 64 5.30 -5.70 3.31
CA CYS A 64 4.61 -4.82 4.25
C CYS A 64 3.10 -4.81 4.01
N ILE A 65 2.66 -4.79 2.74
CA ILE A 65 1.24 -4.88 2.37
C ILE A 65 0.70 -6.28 2.75
N ALA A 66 1.40 -7.37 2.38
CA ALA A 66 0.98 -8.73 2.73
C ALA A 66 0.81 -8.92 4.25
N ARG A 67 1.70 -8.32 5.06
CA ARG A 67 1.62 -8.34 6.51
C ARG A 67 0.32 -7.70 7.03
N LEU A 68 -0.16 -6.62 6.40
CA LEU A 68 -1.44 -6.01 6.76
C LEU A 68 -2.61 -6.94 6.46
N LEU A 69 -2.57 -7.67 5.33
CA LEU A 69 -3.64 -8.57 4.93
C LEU A 69 -3.83 -9.75 5.88
N THR A 70 -2.80 -10.15 6.65
CA THR A 70 -2.89 -11.32 7.56
C THR A 70 -3.93 -11.15 8.66
N VAL A 71 -4.26 -9.91 9.03
CA VAL A 71 -5.27 -9.60 10.07
C VAL A 71 -6.64 -9.28 9.50
N GLU A 72 -6.84 -9.49 8.19
CA GLU A 72 -8.10 -9.27 7.47
C GLU A 72 -8.73 -7.89 7.77
N PRO A 73 -8.01 -6.77 7.48
CA PRO A 73 -8.48 -5.43 7.79
C PRO A 73 -9.67 -5.05 6.90
N GLU A 74 -10.55 -4.18 7.39
CA GLU A 74 -11.59 -3.55 6.56
C GLU A 74 -11.03 -2.38 5.75
N ILE A 75 -10.03 -1.69 6.30
CA ILE A 75 -9.40 -0.50 5.71
C ILE A 75 -7.88 -0.66 5.76
N ILE A 76 -7.23 -0.41 4.62
CA ILE A 76 -5.77 -0.37 4.49
C ILE A 76 -5.33 1.08 4.37
N LEU A 77 -4.41 1.51 5.24
CA LEU A 77 -3.81 2.84 5.20
C LEU A 77 -2.38 2.74 4.64
N LEU A 78 -2.10 3.47 3.57
CA LEU A 78 -0.79 3.51 2.93
C LEU A 78 -0.28 4.95 2.90
N ASP A 79 0.85 5.18 3.53
CA ASP A 79 1.53 6.48 3.55
C ASP A 79 2.74 6.44 2.63
N GLU A 80 2.72 7.24 1.57
CA GLU A 80 3.77 7.34 0.55
C GLU A 80 4.31 5.97 0.05
N PRO A 81 3.43 5.04 -0.40
CA PRO A 81 3.81 3.65 -0.63
C PRO A 81 4.84 3.46 -1.76
N CYS A 82 5.03 4.45 -2.63
CA CYS A 82 5.93 4.36 -3.78
C CYS A 82 7.10 5.36 -3.73
N SER A 83 7.26 6.16 -2.66
CA SER A 83 8.25 7.24 -2.61
C SER A 83 9.72 6.78 -2.77
N ALA A 84 10.04 5.54 -2.40
CA ALA A 84 11.39 4.98 -2.48
C ALA A 84 11.57 3.99 -3.66
N LEU A 85 10.63 3.93 -4.59
CA LEU A 85 10.61 2.96 -5.68
C LEU A 85 10.96 3.60 -7.01
N ASP A 86 11.61 2.83 -7.89
CA ASP A 86 11.77 3.21 -9.29
C ASP A 86 10.43 3.16 -10.05
N PRO A 87 10.35 3.71 -11.27
CA PRO A 87 9.09 3.76 -12.01
C PRO A 87 8.46 2.39 -12.30
N ILE A 88 9.27 1.34 -12.52
CA ILE A 88 8.77 -0.01 -12.82
C ILE A 88 8.18 -0.63 -11.54
N ALA A 89 8.90 -0.52 -10.43
CA ALA A 89 8.42 -0.98 -9.13
C ALA A 89 7.17 -0.21 -8.68
N THR A 90 7.12 1.11 -8.92
CA THR A 90 5.93 1.95 -8.66
C THR A 90 4.71 1.42 -9.42
N MET A 91 4.84 1.16 -10.70
CA MET A 91 3.75 0.63 -11.54
C MET A 91 3.21 -0.70 -10.98
N ARG A 92 4.10 -1.61 -10.55
CA ARG A 92 3.69 -2.89 -9.95
C ARG A 92 2.95 -2.73 -8.62
N ILE A 93 3.33 -1.76 -7.80
CA ILE A 93 2.60 -1.46 -6.54
C ILE A 93 1.25 -0.81 -6.86
N GLU A 94 1.17 0.05 -7.86
CA GLU A 94 -0.09 0.64 -8.33
C GLU A 94 -1.05 -0.46 -8.85
N GLU A 95 -0.58 -1.39 -9.67
CA GLU A 95 -1.35 -2.55 -10.13
C GLU A 95 -1.84 -3.41 -8.94
N LEU A 96 -0.98 -3.66 -7.95
CA LEU A 96 -1.37 -4.37 -6.74
C LEU A 96 -2.48 -3.63 -5.97
N MET A 97 -2.39 -2.31 -5.82
CA MET A 97 -3.44 -1.51 -5.17
C MET A 97 -4.78 -1.61 -5.93
N LEU A 98 -4.74 -1.58 -7.28
CA LEU A 98 -5.93 -1.73 -8.12
C LEU A 98 -6.58 -3.12 -7.98
N GLU A 99 -5.80 -4.18 -7.76
CA GLU A 99 -6.33 -5.51 -7.44
C GLU A 99 -6.93 -5.56 -6.03
N LEU A 100 -6.19 -5.06 -5.04
CA LEU A 100 -6.62 -5.10 -3.63
C LEU A 100 -7.87 -4.25 -3.36
N LYS A 101 -8.09 -3.15 -4.09
CA LYS A 101 -9.28 -2.31 -3.90
C LYS A 101 -10.61 -2.99 -4.23
N LYS A 102 -10.58 -4.16 -4.87
CA LYS A 102 -11.78 -4.97 -5.13
C LYS A 102 -12.35 -5.56 -3.83
N ASP A 103 -11.48 -5.85 -2.86
CA ASP A 103 -11.82 -6.52 -1.61
C ASP A 103 -11.65 -5.62 -0.38
N TYR A 104 -10.86 -4.53 -0.49
CA TYR A 104 -10.50 -3.66 0.62
C TYR A 104 -10.78 -2.19 0.31
N THR A 105 -11.14 -1.43 1.33
CA THR A 105 -11.07 0.04 1.25
C THR A 105 -9.63 0.47 1.47
N ILE A 106 -9.05 1.20 0.51
CA ILE A 106 -7.67 1.67 0.59
C ILE A 106 -7.66 3.20 0.70
N LEU A 107 -7.03 3.70 1.75
CA LEU A 107 -6.69 5.12 1.88
C LEU A 107 -5.19 5.29 1.66
N ILE A 108 -4.83 6.06 0.63
CA ILE A 108 -3.46 6.38 0.28
C ILE A 108 -3.18 7.86 0.55
N VAL A 109 -2.05 8.14 1.19
CA VAL A 109 -1.46 9.48 1.25
C VAL A 109 -0.30 9.53 0.27
N THR A 110 -0.29 10.51 -0.63
CA THR A 110 0.80 10.72 -1.58
C THR A 110 0.89 12.19 -1.99
N HIS A 111 2.11 12.65 -2.23
CA HIS A 111 2.37 13.95 -2.87
C HIS A 111 2.44 13.82 -4.39
N ASN A 112 2.39 12.61 -4.93
CA ASN A 112 2.43 12.37 -6.37
C ASN A 112 1.01 12.41 -6.97
N MET A 113 0.65 13.57 -7.54
CA MET A 113 -0.66 13.78 -8.17
C MET A 113 -0.96 12.78 -9.28
N GLN A 114 0.05 12.39 -10.07
CA GLN A 114 -0.13 11.43 -11.16
C GLN A 114 -0.47 10.04 -10.61
N GLN A 115 0.13 9.64 -9.49
CA GLN A 115 -0.23 8.41 -8.79
C GLN A 115 -1.67 8.48 -8.30
N ALA A 116 -2.05 9.54 -7.57
CA ALA A 116 -3.42 9.71 -7.11
C ALA A 116 -4.43 9.63 -8.27
N ALA A 117 -4.15 10.31 -9.39
CA ALA A 117 -5.01 10.28 -10.57
C ALA A 117 -5.17 8.89 -11.21
N ARG A 118 -4.13 8.00 -11.10
CA ARG A 118 -4.19 6.66 -11.70
C ARG A 118 -4.89 5.63 -10.82
N VAL A 119 -4.72 5.70 -9.50
CA VAL A 119 -5.12 4.58 -8.62
C VAL A 119 -6.38 4.84 -7.81
N SER A 120 -6.76 6.10 -7.57
CA SER A 120 -7.87 6.42 -6.68
C SER A 120 -9.20 6.66 -7.40
N ASP A 121 -10.30 6.29 -6.75
CA ASP A 121 -11.66 6.59 -7.22
C ASP A 121 -12.10 7.97 -6.71
N TYR A 122 -11.68 8.32 -5.49
CA TYR A 122 -11.91 9.62 -4.85
C TYR A 122 -10.58 10.23 -4.43
N THR A 123 -10.46 11.55 -4.52
CA THR A 123 -9.27 12.29 -4.12
C THR A 123 -9.66 13.44 -3.18
N GLY A 124 -8.92 13.56 -2.08
CA GLY A 124 -8.97 14.71 -1.18
C GLY A 124 -7.70 15.55 -1.29
N PHE A 125 -7.84 16.84 -1.57
CA PHE A 125 -6.72 17.78 -1.51
C PHE A 125 -6.62 18.41 -0.13
N MET A 126 -5.48 18.22 0.53
CA MET A 126 -5.21 18.79 1.84
C MET A 126 -4.11 19.86 1.75
N LEU A 127 -4.30 20.97 2.43
CA LEU A 127 -3.35 22.05 2.53
C LEU A 127 -3.29 22.59 3.97
N LEU A 128 -2.09 22.63 4.55
CA LEU A 128 -1.84 23.13 5.92
C LEU A 128 -2.77 22.49 6.99
N GLY A 129 -3.06 21.19 6.84
CA GLY A 129 -3.91 20.44 7.78
C GLY A 129 -5.42 20.56 7.53
N GLU A 130 -5.83 21.32 6.53
CA GLU A 130 -7.25 21.49 6.14
C GLU A 130 -7.57 20.66 4.90
N LEU A 131 -8.72 19.99 4.88
CA LEU A 131 -9.28 19.37 3.69
C LEU A 131 -9.92 20.48 2.83
N ILE A 132 -9.28 20.83 1.73
CA ILE A 132 -9.68 21.92 0.84
C ILE A 132 -10.78 21.50 -0.12
N GLU A 133 -10.63 20.31 -0.70
CA GLU A 133 -11.60 19.76 -1.64
C GLU A 133 -11.58 18.23 -1.59
N PHE A 134 -12.75 17.61 -1.80
CA PHE A 134 -12.89 16.15 -1.86
C PHE A 134 -13.95 15.79 -2.91
N GLY A 135 -13.65 14.80 -3.75
CA GLY A 135 -14.59 14.37 -4.78
C GLY A 135 -14.05 13.22 -5.61
N GLU A 136 -14.82 12.86 -6.64
CA GLU A 136 -14.39 11.89 -7.65
C GLU A 136 -13.07 12.34 -8.27
N THR A 137 -12.10 11.44 -8.35
CA THR A 137 -10.73 11.74 -8.83
C THR A 137 -10.74 12.41 -10.19
N SER A 138 -11.56 11.93 -11.14
CA SER A 138 -11.69 12.52 -12.46
C SER A 138 -12.10 13.99 -12.40
N LYS A 139 -13.04 14.36 -11.52
CA LYS A 139 -13.51 15.73 -11.36
C LYS A 139 -12.45 16.62 -10.71
N ILE A 140 -11.82 16.14 -9.65
CA ILE A 140 -10.75 16.88 -8.95
C ILE A 140 -9.62 17.26 -9.91
N PHE A 141 -9.20 16.35 -10.81
CA PHE A 141 -8.08 16.59 -11.71
C PHE A 141 -8.47 17.32 -13.02
N THR A 142 -9.73 17.32 -13.44
CA THR A 142 -10.14 17.98 -14.70
C THR A 142 -10.93 19.26 -14.51
N SER A 143 -11.63 19.40 -13.38
CA SER A 143 -12.57 20.50 -13.15
C SER A 143 -12.74 20.79 -11.65
N PRO A 144 -11.63 21.09 -10.95
CA PRO A 144 -11.69 21.40 -9.52
C PRO A 144 -12.57 22.61 -9.27
N GLN A 145 -13.28 22.63 -8.15
CA GLN A 145 -14.18 23.72 -7.76
C GLN A 145 -13.47 24.76 -6.89
N ASN A 146 -12.33 24.41 -6.32
CA ASN A 146 -11.55 25.28 -5.44
C ASN A 146 -10.30 25.81 -6.16
N GLU A 147 -10.12 27.14 -6.17
CA GLU A 147 -8.96 27.78 -6.81
C GLU A 147 -7.61 27.29 -6.26
N LYS A 148 -7.53 26.91 -4.97
CA LYS A 148 -6.31 26.34 -4.37
C LYS A 148 -6.00 24.96 -4.96
N THR A 149 -7.02 24.13 -5.17
CA THR A 149 -6.88 22.82 -5.82
C THR A 149 -6.41 23.01 -7.26
N GLU A 150 -7.04 23.91 -8.01
CA GLU A 150 -6.64 24.24 -9.38
C GLU A 150 -5.19 24.73 -9.45
N GLY A 151 -4.81 25.65 -8.56
CA GLY A 151 -3.46 26.17 -8.48
C GLY A 151 -2.41 25.07 -8.18
N TYR A 152 -2.72 24.14 -7.29
CA TYR A 152 -1.84 23.00 -6.97
C TYR A 152 -1.68 22.05 -8.18
N ILE A 153 -2.79 21.64 -8.80
CA ILE A 153 -2.80 20.72 -9.95
C ILE A 153 -2.06 21.33 -11.16
N THR A 154 -2.21 22.63 -11.37
CA THR A 154 -1.57 23.36 -12.49
C THR A 154 -0.12 23.77 -12.19
N GLY A 155 0.40 23.46 -11.00
CA GLY A 155 1.77 23.82 -10.60
C GLY A 155 1.97 25.33 -10.32
N ARG A 156 0.90 26.08 -10.07
CA ARG A 156 0.98 27.50 -9.72
C ARG A 156 1.35 27.75 -8.25
N PHE A 157 1.26 26.71 -7.42
CA PHE A 157 1.78 26.70 -6.06
C PHE A 157 3.08 25.86 -6.04
N GLY A 158 4.20 26.50 -6.08
CA GLY A 158 5.53 25.91 -5.98
C GLY A 158 6.53 26.99 -5.62
#